data_c5d391349c75e85506d29b6a3af0ef4a
#
_entry.id   c5d391349c75e85506d29b6a3af0ef4a
#
_cell.length_a   1.000
_cell.length_b   1.000
_cell.length_c   1.000
_cell.angle_alpha   90.00
_cell.angle_beta   90.00
_cell.angle_gamma   90.00
#
_symmetry.space_group_name_H-M   'P 1'
#
loop_
_entity.id
_entity.type
_entity.pdbx_description
1 polymer ?
#
loop_
_entity_poly.entity_id
_entity_poly.type
_entity_poly.pdbx_seq_one_letter_code
_entity_poly.pdbx_strand_id
1 'polypeptide(L)'
;MPRPKKVIKAKEPVRIRFKELQNGNKSIYLDIYRNGKRTYEFLKLYLVPELDPASRAMNQHNMTLANKIKADRIIELTNNEKGVSNIMLRGRIKLSELLDLYARWLEDNDKHTTIRSVNCIRKATSQFRGDVPLRMIDKDYCMAFMNFLRNDYKARTNRPITTTTAAGYVTVLSAMLNWAVRNDYLSENPFTHIAAADRIHRPESKREFLQIDEL
;
A
#
# COMPACT_ATOMS: atom_id res chain seq x y z
N MET A 1 39.22 21.99 -36.69
CA MET A 1 38.61 20.77 -36.08
C MET A 1 37.65 21.21 -34.97
N PRO A 2 36.37 20.80 -34.99
CA PRO A 2 35.45 21.18 -33.94
C PRO A 2 35.83 20.45 -32.65
N ARG A 3 35.82 21.15 -31.50
CA ARG A 3 36.09 20.57 -30.17
C ARG A 3 35.04 19.54 -29.84
N PRO A 4 35.41 18.34 -29.30
CA PRO A 4 34.46 17.35 -28.90
C PRO A 4 33.51 17.89 -27.82
N LYS A 5 32.19 17.73 -28.03
CA LYS A 5 31.18 18.13 -27.05
C LYS A 5 31.40 17.36 -25.76
N LYS A 6 31.63 18.05 -24.64
CA LYS A 6 31.72 17.45 -23.31
C LYS A 6 30.38 16.75 -23.00
N VAL A 7 30.42 15.43 -22.87
CA VAL A 7 29.27 14.64 -22.38
C VAL A 7 29.04 15.05 -20.93
N ILE A 8 27.93 15.72 -20.66
CA ILE A 8 27.51 16.08 -19.30
C ILE A 8 26.99 14.77 -18.64
N LYS A 9 27.79 14.20 -17.76
CA LYS A 9 27.32 13.07 -16.92
C LYS A 9 26.22 13.57 -16.01
N ALA A 10 25.05 12.92 -16.05
CA ALA A 10 23.97 13.20 -15.11
C ALA A 10 24.48 13.07 -13.66
N LYS A 11 24.26 14.09 -12.84
CA LYS A 11 24.65 14.06 -11.43
C LYS A 11 23.68 13.13 -10.68
N GLU A 12 24.22 12.06 -10.06
CA GLU A 12 23.43 11.22 -9.19
C GLU A 12 22.84 12.04 -8.04
N PRO A 13 21.52 11.97 -7.81
CA PRO A 13 20.85 12.74 -6.76
C PRO A 13 21.18 12.24 -5.34
N VAL A 14 21.62 10.99 -5.20
CA VAL A 14 21.97 10.37 -3.91
C VAL A 14 23.34 9.74 -4.00
N ARG A 15 24.22 10.10 -3.06
CA ARG A 15 25.58 9.58 -2.96
C ARG A 15 25.84 8.99 -1.59
N ILE A 16 26.52 7.85 -1.53
CA ILE A 16 27.05 7.30 -0.29
C ILE A 16 28.31 8.10 0.08
N ARG A 17 28.40 8.51 1.34
CA ARG A 17 29.58 9.17 1.92
C ARG A 17 29.89 8.58 3.29
N PHE A 18 31.11 8.86 3.74
CA PHE A 18 31.65 8.35 4.99
C PHE A 18 32.07 9.50 5.88
N LYS A 19 31.75 9.37 7.17
CA LYS A 19 32.22 10.28 8.23
C LYS A 19 33.12 9.49 9.16
N GLU A 20 34.36 9.91 9.31
CA GLU A 20 35.29 9.32 10.25
C GLU A 20 34.87 9.61 11.68
N LEU A 21 34.97 8.60 12.54
CA LEU A 21 34.69 8.64 13.96
C LEU A 21 35.98 8.55 14.75
N GLN A 22 35.97 9.04 16.00
CA GLN A 22 37.16 9.08 16.88
C GLN A 22 37.75 7.69 17.17
N ASN A 23 36.91 6.62 17.06
CA ASN A 23 37.35 5.24 17.27
C ASN A 23 37.92 4.56 16.01
N GLY A 24 38.23 5.31 14.95
CA GLY A 24 38.76 4.78 13.71
C GLY A 24 37.73 4.15 12.77
N ASN A 25 36.47 4.03 13.19
CA ASN A 25 35.37 3.56 12.35
C ASN A 25 34.89 4.68 11.41
N LYS A 26 34.19 4.29 10.33
CA LYS A 26 33.53 5.25 9.43
C LYS A 26 32.02 5.03 9.45
N SER A 27 31.26 6.07 9.78
CA SER A 27 29.80 6.07 9.68
C SER A 27 29.38 6.28 8.24
N ILE A 28 28.46 5.47 7.73
CA ILE A 28 27.91 5.57 6.36
C ILE A 28 26.70 6.48 6.39
N TYR A 29 26.65 7.44 5.46
CA TYR A 29 25.48 8.30 5.29
C TYR A 29 25.20 8.56 3.81
N LEU A 30 23.95 8.92 3.49
CA LEU A 30 23.53 9.37 2.18
C LEU A 30 23.62 10.91 2.11
N ASP A 31 24.26 11.42 1.07
CA ASP A 31 24.28 12.82 0.68
C ASP A 31 23.28 13.01 -0.45
N ILE A 32 22.15 13.62 -0.14
CA ILE A 32 21.00 13.78 -1.03
C ILE A 32 20.94 15.23 -1.47
N TYR A 33 20.97 15.46 -2.78
CA TYR A 33 20.82 16.78 -3.38
C TYR A 33 19.55 16.86 -4.21
N ARG A 34 18.61 17.72 -3.80
CA ARG A 34 17.32 17.89 -4.47
C ARG A 34 16.85 19.34 -4.42
N ASN A 35 16.34 19.85 -5.56
CA ASN A 35 15.73 21.19 -5.67
C ASN A 35 16.60 22.31 -5.05
N GLY A 36 17.92 22.26 -5.27
CA GLY A 36 18.86 23.26 -4.72
C GLY A 36 19.21 23.04 -3.23
N LYS A 37 18.57 22.10 -2.54
CA LYS A 37 18.83 21.79 -1.13
C LYS A 37 19.63 20.48 -0.99
N ARG A 38 20.51 20.47 0.01
CA ARG A 38 21.33 19.33 0.36
C ARG A 38 20.93 18.82 1.74
N THR A 39 20.66 17.51 1.83
CA THR A 39 20.27 16.84 3.08
C THR A 39 21.15 15.61 3.30
N TYR A 40 21.36 15.25 4.57
CA TYR A 40 22.17 14.11 4.96
C TYR A 40 21.34 13.13 5.77
N GLU A 41 21.39 11.86 5.39
CA GLU A 41 20.69 10.75 6.07
C GLU A 41 21.69 9.74 6.58
N PHE A 42 21.87 9.64 7.90
CA PHE A 42 22.78 8.69 8.53
C PHE A 42 22.11 7.31 8.62
N LEU A 43 22.75 6.28 8.04
CA LEU A 43 22.19 4.94 7.93
C LEU A 43 22.38 4.10 9.18
N LYS A 44 23.12 4.58 10.18
CA LYS A 44 23.56 3.81 11.36
C LYS A 44 24.33 2.53 11.00
N LEU A 45 24.95 2.52 9.82
CA LEU A 45 25.87 1.49 9.35
C LEU A 45 27.30 2.02 9.49
N TYR A 46 28.22 1.13 9.87
CA TYR A 46 29.59 1.51 10.13
C TYR A 46 30.55 0.59 9.39
N LEU A 47 31.67 1.18 8.93
CA LEU A 47 32.81 0.42 8.46
C LEU A 47 33.87 0.43 9.58
N VAL A 48 34.41 -0.72 9.87
CA VAL A 48 35.48 -0.89 10.84
C VAL A 48 36.83 -1.06 10.11
N PRO A 49 37.97 -0.83 10.76
CA PRO A 49 39.28 -1.15 10.20
C PRO A 49 39.37 -2.62 9.82
N GLU A 50 39.89 -2.92 8.63
CA GLU A 50 39.98 -4.30 8.10
C GLU A 50 41.19 -5.03 8.65
N LEU A 51 41.17 -5.40 9.92
CA LEU A 51 42.24 -6.08 10.60
C LEU A 51 42.22 -7.62 10.39
N ASP A 52 41.02 -8.17 10.13
CA ASP A 52 40.79 -9.59 9.98
C ASP A 52 39.75 -9.90 8.87
N PRO A 53 39.59 -11.16 8.43
CA PRO A 53 38.61 -11.58 7.44
C PRO A 53 37.15 -11.29 7.88
N ALA A 54 36.84 -11.36 9.18
CA ALA A 54 35.50 -11.12 9.70
C ALA A 54 35.12 -9.65 9.58
N SER A 55 36.01 -8.71 9.92
CA SER A 55 35.86 -7.28 9.75
C SER A 55 35.61 -6.89 8.28
N ARG A 56 36.36 -7.55 7.36
CA ARG A 56 36.18 -7.36 5.91
C ARG A 56 34.81 -7.84 5.43
N ALA A 57 34.37 -9.03 5.87
CA ALA A 57 33.04 -9.56 5.54
C ALA A 57 31.91 -8.66 6.05
N MET A 58 32.04 -8.15 7.29
CA MET A 58 31.08 -7.21 7.87
C MET A 58 31.02 -5.88 7.09
N ASN A 59 32.17 -5.33 6.71
CA ASN A 59 32.24 -4.12 5.88
C ASN A 59 31.55 -4.32 4.53
N GLN A 60 31.80 -5.47 3.89
CA GLN A 60 31.17 -5.81 2.61
C GLN A 60 29.65 -5.94 2.74
N HIS A 61 29.16 -6.56 3.79
CA HIS A 61 27.74 -6.66 4.10
C HIS A 61 27.12 -5.28 4.30
N ASN A 62 27.72 -4.42 5.13
CA ASN A 62 27.24 -3.07 5.40
C ASN A 62 27.26 -2.19 4.15
N MET A 63 28.26 -2.33 3.27
CA MET A 63 28.30 -1.64 1.98
C MET A 63 27.21 -2.12 1.03
N THR A 64 26.91 -3.41 0.99
CA THR A 64 25.83 -3.98 0.18
C THR A 64 24.48 -3.43 0.65
N LEU A 65 24.25 -3.39 1.97
CA LEU A 65 23.04 -2.84 2.56
C LEU A 65 22.91 -1.33 2.28
N ALA A 66 24.00 -0.57 2.41
CA ALA A 66 24.02 0.86 2.10
C ALA A 66 23.69 1.15 0.62
N ASN A 67 24.22 0.32 -0.30
CA ASN A 67 23.90 0.43 -1.73
C ASN A 67 22.43 0.11 -2.02
N LYS A 68 21.83 -0.87 -1.33
CA LYS A 68 20.40 -1.17 -1.45
C LYS A 68 19.55 0.00 -0.98
N ILE A 69 19.85 0.57 0.19
CA ILE A 69 19.14 1.75 0.72
C ILE A 69 19.30 2.96 -0.22
N LYS A 70 20.51 3.18 -0.79
CA LYS A 70 20.74 4.21 -1.81
C LYS A 70 19.82 4.02 -3.02
N ALA A 71 19.73 2.80 -3.56
CA ALA A 71 18.89 2.48 -4.71
C ALA A 71 17.41 2.74 -4.42
N ASP A 72 16.92 2.30 -3.26
CA ASP A 72 15.54 2.54 -2.83
C ASP A 72 15.26 4.05 -2.69
N ARG A 73 16.21 4.82 -2.15
CA ARG A 73 16.08 6.28 -2.01
C ARG A 73 16.09 7.00 -3.36
N ILE A 74 16.89 6.55 -4.34
CA ILE A 74 16.86 7.09 -5.71
C ILE A 74 15.50 6.84 -6.35
N ILE A 75 14.94 5.63 -6.19
CA ILE A 75 13.61 5.28 -6.71
C ILE A 75 12.54 6.18 -6.09
N GLU A 76 12.56 6.38 -4.77
CA GLU A 76 11.63 7.28 -4.08
C GLU A 76 11.70 8.72 -4.60
N LEU A 77 12.91 9.26 -4.76
CA LEU A 77 13.12 10.62 -5.28
C LEU A 77 12.63 10.76 -6.72
N THR A 78 12.95 9.80 -7.57
CA THR A 78 12.53 9.80 -8.97
C THR A 78 11.01 9.66 -9.11
N ASN A 79 10.39 8.82 -8.29
CA ASN A 79 8.94 8.64 -8.27
C ASN A 79 8.23 9.92 -7.80
N ASN A 80 8.75 10.58 -6.78
CA ASN A 80 8.22 11.86 -6.30
C ASN A 80 8.36 12.99 -7.34
N GLU A 81 9.42 13.01 -8.16
CA GLU A 81 9.62 14.00 -9.22
C GLU A 81 8.69 13.79 -10.42
N LYS A 82 8.35 12.54 -10.70
CA LYS A 82 7.46 12.18 -11.82
C LYS A 82 5.99 12.11 -11.42
N GLY A 83 5.64 12.46 -10.16
CA GLY A 83 4.28 12.27 -9.65
C GLY A 83 3.88 10.80 -9.52
N VAL A 84 4.81 9.88 -9.78
CA VAL A 84 4.63 8.44 -9.51
C VAL A 84 4.88 8.28 -8.02
N SER A 85 3.82 8.47 -7.23
CA SER A 85 3.84 8.29 -5.78
C SER A 85 4.31 6.87 -5.42
N ASN A 86 4.61 6.62 -4.16
CA ASN A 86 4.97 5.31 -3.58
C ASN A 86 3.96 4.17 -3.87
N ILE A 87 2.93 4.44 -4.64
CA ILE A 87 1.87 3.52 -5.07
C ILE A 87 2.46 2.25 -5.69
N MET A 88 3.56 2.34 -6.47
CA MET A 88 4.17 1.13 -7.05
C MET A 88 4.76 0.17 -5.99
N LEU A 89 5.32 0.69 -4.91
CA LEU A 89 5.84 -0.15 -3.82
C LEU A 89 4.73 -0.60 -2.88
N ARG A 90 3.81 0.30 -2.54
CA ARG A 90 2.67 0.02 -1.66
C ARG A 90 1.62 -0.84 -2.35
N GLY A 91 1.41 -0.71 -3.66
CA GLY A 91 0.50 -1.56 -4.44
C GLY A 91 0.94 -3.02 -4.59
N ARG A 92 2.15 -3.39 -4.11
CA ARG A 92 2.59 -4.78 -4.02
C ARG A 92 2.01 -5.53 -2.83
N ILE A 93 1.51 -4.82 -1.82
CA ILE A 93 0.87 -5.47 -0.68
C ILE A 93 -0.35 -6.26 -1.13
N LYS A 94 -0.67 -7.28 -0.37
CA LYS A 94 -1.84 -8.12 -0.62
C LYS A 94 -3.11 -7.51 -0.03
N LEU A 95 -4.24 -7.96 -0.52
CA LEU A 95 -5.54 -7.51 -0.02
C LEU A 95 -5.71 -7.82 1.49
N SER A 96 -5.20 -8.96 1.96
CA SER A 96 -5.21 -9.30 3.38
C SER A 96 -4.46 -8.29 4.24
N GLU A 97 -3.28 -7.86 3.79
CA GLU A 97 -2.47 -6.86 4.48
C GLU A 97 -3.17 -5.49 4.52
N LEU A 98 -3.83 -5.10 3.43
CA LEU A 98 -4.64 -3.86 3.41
C LEU A 98 -5.81 -3.95 4.39
N LEU A 99 -6.50 -5.10 4.46
CA LEU A 99 -7.58 -5.33 5.42
C LEU A 99 -7.09 -5.23 6.87
N ASP A 100 -5.87 -5.71 7.17
CA ASP A 100 -5.25 -5.58 8.49
C ASP A 100 -4.92 -4.13 8.84
N LEU A 101 -4.34 -3.39 7.90
CA LEU A 101 -4.02 -1.97 8.07
C LEU A 101 -5.29 -1.13 8.27
N TYR A 102 -6.34 -1.40 7.50
CA TYR A 102 -7.60 -0.70 7.62
C TYR A 102 -8.33 -1.05 8.92
N ALA A 103 -8.29 -2.30 9.37
CA ALA A 103 -8.87 -2.72 10.64
C ALA A 103 -8.20 -1.99 11.83
N ARG A 104 -6.87 -1.91 11.86
CA ARG A 104 -6.13 -1.13 12.88
C ARG A 104 -6.54 0.34 12.86
N TRP A 105 -6.60 0.96 11.68
CA TRP A 105 -7.05 2.33 11.55
C TRP A 105 -8.48 2.53 12.08
N LEU A 106 -9.38 1.56 11.87
CA LEU A 106 -10.73 1.60 12.43
C LEU A 106 -10.74 1.47 13.96
N GLU A 107 -9.86 0.64 14.52
CA GLU A 107 -9.66 0.49 15.98
C GLU A 107 -9.18 1.81 16.58
N ASP A 108 -8.15 2.42 16.00
CA ASP A 108 -7.59 3.70 16.44
C ASP A 108 -8.61 4.87 16.36
N ASN A 109 -9.69 4.71 15.57
CA ASN A 109 -10.75 5.70 15.38
C ASN A 109 -12.09 5.28 16.00
N ASP A 110 -12.12 4.31 16.91
CA ASP A 110 -13.32 3.84 17.65
C ASP A 110 -14.46 3.33 16.75
N LYS A 111 -14.16 2.82 15.52
CA LYS A 111 -15.17 2.35 14.54
C LYS A 111 -15.39 0.83 14.62
N HIS A 112 -15.62 0.31 15.80
CA HIS A 112 -15.69 -1.13 16.08
C HIS A 112 -16.77 -1.89 15.29
N THR A 113 -17.92 -1.25 14.97
CA THR A 113 -18.99 -1.89 14.19
C THR A 113 -18.54 -2.24 12.76
N THR A 114 -17.69 -1.38 12.16
CA THR A 114 -17.17 -1.59 10.80
C THR A 114 -16.15 -2.73 10.75
N ILE A 115 -15.40 -2.97 11.82
CA ILE A 115 -14.41 -4.05 11.92
C ILE A 115 -15.04 -5.42 11.69
N ARG A 116 -16.24 -5.64 12.21
CA ARG A 116 -16.99 -6.90 11.96
C ARG A 116 -17.23 -7.11 10.46
N SER A 117 -17.61 -6.06 9.75
CA SER A 117 -17.81 -6.11 8.30
C SER A 117 -16.49 -6.35 7.54
N VAL A 118 -15.37 -5.75 7.98
CA VAL A 118 -14.04 -6.01 7.42
C VAL A 118 -13.66 -7.48 7.55
N ASN A 119 -13.91 -8.11 8.71
CA ASN A 119 -13.65 -9.53 8.93
C ASN A 119 -14.54 -10.44 8.06
N CYS A 120 -15.77 -10.05 7.79
CA CYS A 120 -16.63 -10.78 6.87
C CYS A 120 -16.13 -10.64 5.42
N ILE A 121 -15.71 -9.46 4.99
CA ILE A 121 -15.13 -9.22 3.68
C ILE A 121 -13.85 -10.03 3.49
N ARG A 122 -12.98 -10.11 4.52
CA ARG A 122 -11.78 -10.96 4.50
C ARG A 122 -12.11 -12.40 4.14
N LYS A 123 -13.14 -12.97 4.77
CA LYS A 123 -13.59 -14.34 4.47
C LYS A 123 -14.13 -14.46 3.05
N ALA A 124 -14.95 -13.49 2.61
CA ALA A 124 -15.53 -13.50 1.28
C ALA A 124 -14.47 -13.38 0.18
N THR A 125 -13.50 -12.46 0.32
CA THR A 125 -12.41 -12.28 -0.65
C THR A 125 -11.48 -13.47 -0.71
N SER A 126 -11.18 -14.09 0.46
CA SER A 126 -10.38 -15.31 0.53
C SER A 126 -11.04 -16.50 -0.19
N GLN A 127 -12.37 -16.64 -0.11
CA GLN A 127 -13.12 -17.68 -0.83
C GLN A 127 -13.24 -17.37 -2.33
N PHE A 128 -13.25 -16.08 -2.72
CA PHE A 128 -13.44 -15.69 -4.12
C PHE A 128 -12.22 -16.01 -4.99
N ARG A 129 -11.09 -15.42 -4.70
CA ARG A 129 -9.85 -15.59 -5.48
C ARG A 129 -8.59 -15.71 -4.62
N GLY A 130 -8.76 -15.97 -3.33
CA GLY A 130 -7.65 -16.01 -2.38
C GLY A 130 -7.07 -14.61 -2.12
N ASP A 131 -5.82 -14.60 -1.72
CA ASP A 131 -5.13 -13.37 -1.30
C ASP A 131 -4.38 -12.75 -2.48
N VAL A 132 -5.03 -11.84 -3.18
CA VAL A 132 -4.51 -11.16 -4.38
C VAL A 132 -3.73 -9.88 -4.04
N PRO A 133 -2.69 -9.54 -4.83
CA PRO A 133 -2.03 -8.23 -4.72
C PRO A 133 -3.00 -7.09 -5.06
N LEU A 134 -2.85 -5.91 -4.42
CA LEU A 134 -3.73 -4.76 -4.65
C LEU A 134 -3.79 -4.32 -6.12
N ARG A 135 -2.69 -4.45 -6.85
CA ARG A 135 -2.64 -4.13 -8.30
C ARG A 135 -3.58 -4.96 -9.16
N MET A 136 -4.07 -6.10 -8.64
CA MET A 136 -5.03 -6.97 -9.33
C MET A 136 -6.48 -6.64 -9.00
N ILE A 137 -6.69 -5.65 -8.11
CA ILE A 137 -8.02 -5.18 -7.74
C ILE A 137 -8.37 -4.04 -8.68
N ASP A 138 -8.86 -4.40 -9.85
CA ASP A 138 -9.37 -3.52 -10.88
C ASP A 138 -10.91 -3.53 -10.93
N LYS A 139 -11.46 -2.83 -11.91
CA LYS A 139 -12.92 -2.81 -12.17
C LYS A 139 -13.47 -4.23 -12.35
N ASP A 140 -12.77 -5.06 -13.13
CA ASP A 140 -13.24 -6.41 -13.47
C ASP A 140 -13.23 -7.32 -12.23
N TYR A 141 -12.21 -7.20 -11.37
CA TYR A 141 -12.19 -7.87 -10.07
C TYR A 141 -13.40 -7.47 -9.22
N CYS A 142 -13.69 -6.16 -9.12
CA CYS A 142 -14.82 -5.66 -8.32
C CYS A 142 -16.17 -6.12 -8.86
N MET A 143 -16.35 -6.13 -10.18
CA MET A 143 -17.56 -6.66 -10.84
C MET A 143 -17.74 -8.15 -10.59
N ALA A 144 -16.68 -8.93 -10.79
CA ALA A 144 -16.70 -10.37 -10.55
C ALA A 144 -16.94 -10.70 -9.07
N PHE A 145 -16.36 -9.92 -8.14
CA PHE A 145 -16.61 -10.08 -6.71
C PHE A 145 -18.06 -9.78 -6.33
N MET A 146 -18.67 -8.74 -6.90
CA MET A 146 -20.10 -8.46 -6.68
C MET A 146 -20.98 -9.61 -7.20
N ASN A 147 -20.66 -10.18 -8.36
CA ASN A 147 -21.40 -11.34 -8.90
C ASN A 147 -21.24 -12.57 -8.01
N PHE A 148 -20.03 -12.84 -7.51
CA PHE A 148 -19.76 -13.90 -6.55
C PHE A 148 -20.57 -13.72 -5.27
N LEU A 149 -20.66 -12.50 -4.71
CA LEU A 149 -21.47 -12.23 -3.52
C LEU A 149 -22.96 -12.49 -3.73
N ARG A 150 -23.48 -12.22 -4.94
CA ARG A 150 -24.89 -12.42 -5.28
C ARG A 150 -25.28 -13.90 -5.44
N ASN A 151 -24.40 -14.68 -6.08
CA ASN A 151 -24.76 -15.98 -6.61
C ASN A 151 -24.11 -17.14 -5.87
N ASP A 152 -22.86 -17.00 -5.46
CA ASP A 152 -22.02 -18.14 -5.06
C ASP A 152 -21.63 -18.10 -3.57
N TYR A 153 -21.48 -16.88 -3.00
CA TYR A 153 -20.98 -16.75 -1.64
C TYR A 153 -21.98 -17.24 -0.60
N LYS A 154 -21.52 -18.16 0.22
CA LYS A 154 -22.27 -18.69 1.36
C LYS A 154 -21.63 -18.29 2.67
N ALA A 155 -22.43 -17.78 3.59
CA ALA A 155 -22.00 -17.47 4.95
C ALA A 155 -21.66 -18.75 5.75
N ARG A 156 -21.19 -18.57 7.01
CA ARG A 156 -20.84 -19.68 7.91
C ARG A 156 -21.97 -20.74 8.07
N THR A 157 -23.21 -20.32 7.92
CA THR A 157 -24.40 -21.20 8.00
C THR A 157 -24.67 -21.98 6.71
N ASN A 158 -23.77 -21.95 5.74
CA ASN A 158 -23.92 -22.52 4.39
C ASN A 158 -25.15 -21.96 3.62
N ARG A 159 -25.67 -20.81 4.02
CA ARG A 159 -26.80 -20.12 3.37
C ARG A 159 -26.29 -18.93 2.55
N PRO A 160 -26.93 -18.62 1.42
CA PRO A 160 -26.64 -17.39 0.68
C PRO A 160 -26.85 -16.15 1.57
N ILE A 161 -26.06 -15.12 1.34
CA ILE A 161 -26.26 -13.84 2.03
C ILE A 161 -27.38 -13.05 1.37
N THR A 162 -28.05 -12.19 2.14
CA THR A 162 -29.08 -11.30 1.61
C THR A 162 -28.46 -10.21 0.75
N THR A 163 -29.23 -9.64 -0.20
CA THR A 163 -28.80 -8.50 -1.04
C THR A 163 -28.36 -7.32 -0.17
N THR A 164 -29.05 -7.06 0.95
CA THR A 164 -28.66 -6.01 1.92
C THR A 164 -27.27 -6.26 2.50
N THR A 165 -26.95 -7.50 2.85
CA THR A 165 -25.63 -7.88 3.38
C THR A 165 -24.55 -7.73 2.30
N ALA A 166 -24.82 -8.21 1.09
CA ALA A 166 -23.91 -8.07 -0.05
C ALA A 166 -23.63 -6.60 -0.37
N ALA A 167 -24.65 -5.74 -0.42
CA ALA A 167 -24.51 -4.31 -0.59
C ALA A 167 -23.68 -3.67 0.53
N GLY A 168 -23.86 -4.12 1.78
CA GLY A 168 -23.05 -3.70 2.92
C GLY A 168 -21.57 -4.05 2.75
N TYR A 169 -21.24 -5.26 2.29
CA TYR A 169 -19.85 -5.66 2.04
C TYR A 169 -19.20 -4.83 0.94
N VAL A 170 -19.92 -4.57 -0.16
CA VAL A 170 -19.43 -3.72 -1.26
C VAL A 170 -19.19 -2.29 -0.77
N THR A 171 -20.08 -1.73 0.03
CA THR A 171 -19.93 -0.39 0.61
C THR A 171 -18.67 -0.29 1.47
N VAL A 172 -18.45 -1.25 2.37
CA VAL A 172 -17.27 -1.24 3.26
C VAL A 172 -15.98 -1.50 2.47
N LEU A 173 -16.00 -2.41 1.48
CA LEU A 173 -14.85 -2.64 0.60
C LEU A 173 -14.49 -1.37 -0.19
N SER A 174 -15.48 -0.69 -0.76
CA SER A 174 -15.27 0.59 -1.46
C SER A 174 -14.73 1.69 -0.53
N ALA A 175 -15.22 1.76 0.70
CA ALA A 175 -14.72 2.71 1.71
C ALA A 175 -13.25 2.43 2.08
N MET A 176 -12.87 1.15 2.22
CA MET A 176 -11.50 0.72 2.45
C MET A 176 -10.60 1.07 1.27
N LEU A 177 -11.04 0.84 0.02
CA LEU A 177 -10.26 1.22 -1.16
C LEU A 177 -10.11 2.75 -1.30
N ASN A 178 -11.12 3.54 -0.92
CA ASN A 178 -10.98 5.00 -0.81
C ASN A 178 -9.96 5.41 0.26
N TRP A 179 -9.92 4.69 1.39
CA TRP A 179 -8.89 4.89 2.41
C TRP A 179 -7.50 4.53 1.86
N ALA A 180 -7.39 3.45 1.09
CA ALA A 180 -6.16 3.04 0.43
C ALA A 180 -5.64 4.09 -0.57
N VAL A 181 -6.54 4.75 -1.32
CA VAL A 181 -6.18 5.87 -2.20
C VAL A 181 -5.64 7.06 -1.40
N ARG A 182 -6.31 7.44 -0.30
CA ARG A 182 -5.86 8.57 0.55
C ARG A 182 -4.51 8.31 1.23
N ASN A 183 -4.13 7.03 1.39
CA ASN A 183 -2.86 6.63 2.01
C ASN A 183 -1.83 6.12 0.98
N ASP A 184 -2.01 6.44 -0.31
CA ASP A 184 -1.07 6.12 -1.41
C ASP A 184 -0.81 4.61 -1.62
N TYR A 185 -1.76 3.74 -1.28
CA TYR A 185 -1.71 2.31 -1.62
C TYR A 185 -2.29 2.02 -3.01
N LEU A 186 -3.21 2.85 -3.47
CA LEU A 186 -3.83 2.79 -4.80
C LEU A 186 -3.86 4.19 -5.42
N SER A 187 -3.81 4.26 -6.76
CA SER A 187 -3.97 5.52 -7.50
C SER A 187 -5.41 6.00 -7.51
N GLU A 188 -6.34 5.07 -7.60
CA GLU A 188 -7.78 5.34 -7.66
C GLU A 188 -8.58 4.15 -7.11
N ASN A 189 -9.84 4.40 -6.78
CA ASN A 189 -10.75 3.35 -6.33
C ASN A 189 -11.44 2.72 -7.55
N PRO A 190 -11.27 1.41 -7.83
CA PRO A 190 -11.89 0.75 -8.98
C PRO A 190 -13.41 0.85 -9.05
N PHE A 191 -14.08 0.99 -7.90
CA PHE A 191 -15.53 1.17 -7.86
C PHE A 191 -16.00 2.48 -8.49
N THR A 192 -15.13 3.49 -8.66
CA THR A 192 -15.50 4.76 -9.33
C THR A 192 -15.82 4.55 -10.81
N HIS A 193 -15.22 3.51 -11.42
CA HIS A 193 -15.45 3.16 -12.84
C HIS A 193 -16.64 2.22 -13.05
N ILE A 194 -17.37 1.85 -11.99
CA ILE A 194 -18.57 1.01 -12.06
C ILE A 194 -19.79 1.92 -12.00
N ALA A 195 -20.63 1.85 -13.03
CA ALA A 195 -21.87 2.60 -13.07
C ALA A 195 -22.77 2.29 -11.87
N ALA A 196 -23.52 3.27 -11.38
CA ALA A 196 -24.38 3.06 -10.22
C ALA A 196 -25.36 1.90 -10.44
N ALA A 197 -25.96 1.78 -11.65
CA ALA A 197 -26.90 0.71 -12.00
C ALA A 197 -26.29 -0.70 -11.88
N ASP A 198 -24.97 -0.86 -12.08
CA ASP A 198 -24.28 -2.16 -12.03
C ASP A 198 -23.90 -2.57 -10.60
N ARG A 199 -24.01 -1.65 -9.64
CA ARG A 199 -23.68 -1.94 -8.24
C ARG A 199 -24.78 -2.73 -7.55
N ILE A 200 -24.43 -3.35 -6.42
CA ILE A 200 -25.44 -3.98 -5.56
C ILE A 200 -26.13 -2.89 -4.74
N HIS A 201 -27.40 -2.69 -4.99
CA HIS A 201 -28.24 -1.75 -4.22
C HIS A 201 -28.92 -2.47 -3.06
N ARG A 202 -29.14 -1.73 -1.98
CA ARG A 202 -30.02 -2.20 -0.90
C ARG A 202 -31.46 -2.14 -1.41
N PRO A 203 -32.26 -3.19 -1.20
CA PRO A 203 -33.68 -3.12 -1.48
C PRO A 203 -34.30 -2.02 -0.61
N GLU A 204 -35.29 -1.35 -1.15
CA GLU A 204 -36.09 -0.41 -0.38
C GLU A 204 -36.76 -1.12 0.79
N SER A 205 -36.58 -0.62 2.01
CA SER A 205 -37.30 -1.13 3.15
C SER A 205 -38.71 -0.52 3.15
N LYS A 206 -39.72 -1.31 2.89
CA LYS A 206 -41.09 -0.92 3.19
C LYS A 206 -41.20 -0.84 4.71
N ARG A 207 -41.17 0.37 5.25
CA ARG A 207 -41.52 0.58 6.65
C ARG A 207 -43.03 0.70 6.69
N GLU A 208 -43.70 -0.35 7.10
CA GLU A 208 -45.08 -0.27 7.51
C GLU A 208 -45.09 0.36 8.91
N PHE A 209 -45.68 1.52 9.05
CA PHE A 209 -45.94 2.12 10.35
C PHE A 209 -47.28 1.55 10.81
N LEU A 210 -47.34 0.97 12.01
CA LEU A 210 -48.61 0.68 12.66
C LEU A 210 -49.41 1.97 12.77
N GLN A 211 -50.62 1.95 12.23
CA GLN A 211 -51.56 3.04 12.39
C GLN A 211 -52.12 3.03 13.81
N ILE A 212 -52.53 4.19 14.34
CA ILE A 212 -53.02 4.32 15.71
C ILE A 212 -54.21 3.38 15.95
N ASP A 213 -54.95 3.05 14.89
CA ASP A 213 -56.12 2.14 14.93
C ASP A 213 -55.75 0.67 15.03
N GLU A 214 -54.49 0.31 14.94
CA GLU A 214 -53.95 -1.06 15.07
C GLU A 214 -53.29 -1.32 16.43
N LEU A 215 -53.35 -0.35 17.35
CA LEU A 215 -52.91 -0.42 18.74
C LEU A 215 -54.07 -0.65 19.69
#